data_037e2b97026e48044a47a83669de9fd9
#
_entry.id   037e2b97026e48044a47a83669de9fd9
#
_cell.length_a   1.000
_cell.length_b   1.000
_cell.length_c   1.000
_cell.angle_alpha   90.00
_cell.angle_beta   90.00
_cell.angle_gamma   90.00
#
_symmetry.space_group_name_H-M   'P 1'
#
loop_
_entity.id
_entity.type
_entity.pdbx_description
1 polymer ?
#
loop_
_entity_poly.entity_id
_entity_poly.type
_entity_poly.pdbx_seq_one_letter_code
_entity_poly.pdbx_strand_id
1 'polypeptide(L)'
;MALSKKMMDYVCNTAQEAMELLTTLAKIPAPSNHEEKRAEFCRDWFLKAGAKDVYIDDALNVVCKLGECNDEVDVFMAHSDVVFPDLEELPLSVTEERICCPGIGDNTTSI
;
A
#
# COMPACT_ATOMS: atom_id res chain seq x y z
N MET A 1 19.12 2.89 -14.27
CA MET A 1 18.84 1.48 -14.64
C MET A 1 17.59 1.43 -15.50
N ALA A 2 17.65 0.83 -16.66
CA ALA A 2 16.47 0.64 -17.50
C ALA A 2 15.75 -0.66 -17.08
N LEU A 3 14.41 -0.62 -17.00
CA LEU A 3 13.61 -1.80 -16.75
C LEU A 3 13.67 -2.75 -17.96
N SER A 4 13.74 -4.06 -17.69
CA SER A 4 13.65 -5.04 -18.77
C SER A 4 12.27 -4.98 -19.44
N LYS A 5 12.16 -5.46 -20.68
CA LYS A 5 10.88 -5.56 -21.38
C LYS A 5 9.85 -6.35 -20.57
N LYS A 6 10.27 -7.45 -19.94
CA LYS A 6 9.40 -8.27 -19.08
C LYS A 6 8.83 -7.46 -17.89
N MET A 7 9.65 -6.61 -17.27
CA MET A 7 9.21 -5.75 -16.17
C MET A 7 8.24 -4.67 -16.66
N MET A 8 8.54 -4.06 -17.80
CA MET A 8 7.63 -3.07 -18.42
C MET A 8 6.28 -3.68 -18.78
N ASP A 9 6.28 -4.85 -19.41
CA ASP A 9 5.06 -5.57 -19.76
C ASP A 9 4.24 -5.92 -18.50
N TYR A 10 4.91 -6.33 -17.41
CA TYR A 10 4.25 -6.60 -16.13
C TYR A 10 3.56 -5.34 -15.56
N VAL A 11 4.28 -4.22 -15.49
CA VAL A 11 3.72 -2.94 -15.00
C VAL A 11 2.51 -2.51 -15.83
N CYS A 12 2.60 -2.58 -17.17
CA CYS A 12 1.48 -2.23 -18.03
C CYS A 12 0.26 -3.15 -17.84
N ASN A 13 0.52 -4.46 -17.68
CA ASN A 13 -0.57 -5.44 -17.53
C ASN A 13 -1.23 -5.42 -16.16
N THR A 14 -0.57 -4.88 -15.12
CA THR A 14 -1.10 -4.80 -13.75
C THR A 14 -1.59 -3.39 -13.38
N ALA A 15 -1.57 -2.44 -14.29
CA ALA A 15 -1.98 -1.06 -14.02
C ALA A 15 -3.42 -0.95 -13.51
N GLN A 16 -4.35 -1.72 -14.09
CA GLN A 16 -5.74 -1.72 -13.65
C GLN A 16 -5.89 -2.27 -12.23
N GLU A 17 -5.21 -3.38 -11.92
CA GLU A 17 -5.19 -3.98 -10.59
C GLU A 17 -4.60 -3.01 -9.55
N ALA A 18 -3.51 -2.32 -9.88
CA ALA A 18 -2.92 -1.30 -9.03
C ALA A 18 -3.89 -0.14 -8.76
N MET A 19 -4.66 0.28 -9.76
CA MET A 19 -5.66 1.34 -9.61
C MET A 19 -6.81 0.90 -8.69
N GLU A 20 -7.30 -0.33 -8.83
CA GLU A 20 -8.33 -0.91 -7.97
C GLU A 20 -7.83 -1.05 -6.53
N LEU A 21 -6.58 -1.47 -6.34
CA LEU A 21 -5.95 -1.55 -5.04
C LEU A 21 -5.83 -0.17 -4.39
N LEU A 22 -5.37 0.84 -5.13
CA LEU A 22 -5.28 2.22 -4.66
C LEU A 22 -6.64 2.75 -4.18
N THR A 23 -7.69 2.58 -4.96
CA THR A 23 -9.04 3.05 -4.60
C THR A 23 -9.61 2.32 -3.39
N THR A 24 -9.31 1.04 -3.24
CA THR A 24 -9.70 0.24 -2.07
C THR A 24 -8.97 0.71 -0.82
N LEU A 25 -7.65 0.83 -0.90
CA LEU A 25 -6.80 1.22 0.22
C LEU A 25 -7.08 2.66 0.67
N ALA A 26 -7.30 3.57 -0.27
CA ALA A 26 -7.55 4.98 0.02
C ALA A 26 -8.77 5.22 0.91
N LYS A 27 -9.81 4.41 0.80
CA LYS A 27 -11.02 4.51 1.62
C LYS A 27 -10.85 4.04 3.05
N ILE A 28 -9.84 3.20 3.33
CA ILE A 28 -9.62 2.67 4.67
C ILE A 28 -9.09 3.80 5.57
N PRO A 29 -9.81 4.16 6.65
CA PRO A 29 -9.35 5.19 7.56
C PRO A 29 -8.09 4.73 8.29
N ALA A 30 -7.14 5.63 8.47
CA ALA A 30 -5.88 5.35 9.15
C ALA A 30 -5.34 6.62 9.81
N PRO A 31 -6.06 7.20 10.79
CA PRO A 31 -5.50 8.32 11.54
C PRO A 31 -4.23 7.88 12.28
N SER A 32 -3.27 8.78 12.43
CA SER A 32 -1.98 8.48 13.07
C SER A 32 -2.16 7.79 14.43
N ASN A 33 -1.46 6.70 14.64
CA ASN A 33 -1.56 5.74 15.76
C ASN A 33 -2.86 4.93 15.82
N HIS A 34 -3.63 4.88 14.74
CA HIS A 34 -4.86 4.08 14.57
C HIS A 34 -4.93 3.49 13.17
N GLU A 35 -3.79 2.98 12.68
CA GLU A 35 -3.63 2.42 11.34
C GLU A 35 -3.98 0.92 11.25
N GLU A 36 -4.55 0.32 12.30
CA GLU A 36 -4.78 -1.12 12.42
C GLU A 36 -5.49 -1.70 11.20
N LYS A 37 -6.59 -1.08 10.77
CA LYS A 37 -7.38 -1.55 9.62
C LYS A 37 -6.58 -1.57 8.32
N ARG A 38 -5.78 -0.52 8.09
CA ARG A 38 -4.94 -0.42 6.90
C ARG A 38 -3.76 -1.37 6.96
N ALA A 39 -3.14 -1.52 8.13
CA ALA A 39 -2.07 -2.49 8.36
C ALA A 39 -2.55 -3.94 8.13
N GLU A 40 -3.71 -4.31 8.67
CA GLU A 40 -4.31 -5.64 8.44
C GLU A 40 -4.60 -5.88 6.95
N PHE A 41 -5.17 -4.90 6.26
CA PHE A 41 -5.42 -4.98 4.82
C PHE A 41 -4.12 -5.23 4.05
N CYS A 42 -3.07 -4.46 4.32
CA CYS A 42 -1.77 -4.60 3.64
C CYS A 42 -1.12 -5.96 3.93
N ARG A 43 -1.10 -6.40 5.19
CA ARG A 43 -0.61 -7.74 5.58
C ARG A 43 -1.33 -8.83 4.79
N ASP A 44 -2.65 -8.81 4.78
CA ASP A 44 -3.46 -9.84 4.15
C ASP A 44 -3.31 -9.83 2.62
N TRP A 45 -3.15 -8.64 2.04
CA TRP A 45 -2.85 -8.50 0.62
C TRP A 45 -1.49 -9.13 0.26
N PHE A 46 -0.43 -8.86 1.03
CA PHE A 46 0.89 -9.46 0.81
C PHE A 46 0.85 -10.98 0.93
N LEU A 47 0.16 -11.51 1.94
CA LEU A 47 0.00 -12.95 2.13
C LEU A 47 -0.76 -13.58 0.95
N LYS A 48 -1.83 -12.95 0.49
CA LYS A 48 -2.60 -13.39 -0.69
C LYS A 48 -1.78 -13.34 -1.97
N ALA A 49 -0.89 -12.35 -2.10
CA ALA A 49 0.03 -12.23 -3.23
C ALA A 49 1.16 -13.29 -3.20
N GLY A 50 1.26 -14.08 -2.14
CA GLY A 50 2.22 -15.18 -2.02
C GLY A 50 3.46 -14.88 -1.17
N ALA A 51 3.54 -13.72 -0.53
CA ALA A 51 4.58 -13.45 0.44
C ALA A 51 4.43 -14.37 1.67
N LYS A 52 5.54 -14.83 2.24
CA LYS A 52 5.54 -15.80 3.34
C LYS A 52 5.93 -15.19 4.69
N ASP A 53 6.79 -14.19 4.66
CA ASP A 53 7.32 -13.52 5.85
C ASP A 53 6.74 -12.10 5.92
N VAL A 54 5.51 -12.02 6.42
CA VAL A 54 4.77 -10.77 6.59
C VAL A 54 4.21 -10.70 8.00
N TYR A 55 4.44 -9.59 8.68
CA TYR A 55 3.91 -9.36 10.02
C TYR A 55 3.63 -7.88 10.28
N ILE A 56 2.84 -7.61 11.30
CA ILE A 56 2.59 -6.27 11.85
C ILE A 56 3.34 -6.21 13.19
N ASP A 57 4.17 -5.19 13.37
CA ASP A 57 4.86 -4.96 14.63
C ASP A 57 4.02 -4.14 15.64
N ASP A 58 4.56 -3.93 16.84
CA ASP A 58 3.87 -3.20 17.92
C ASP A 58 3.64 -1.71 17.58
N ALA A 59 4.34 -1.17 16.59
CA ALA A 59 4.17 0.19 16.10
C ALA A 59 3.24 0.27 14.86
N LEU A 60 2.55 -0.84 14.55
CA LEU A 60 1.66 -0.99 13.39
C LEU A 60 2.37 -0.94 12.03
N ASN A 61 3.69 -1.10 11.99
CA ASN A 61 4.38 -1.26 10.72
C ASN A 61 4.08 -2.63 10.12
N VAL A 62 3.71 -2.64 8.85
CA VAL A 62 3.62 -3.88 8.07
C VAL A 62 4.98 -4.17 7.45
N VAL A 63 5.58 -5.25 7.86
CA VAL A 63 6.89 -5.69 7.35
C VAL A 63 6.71 -6.90 6.46
N CYS A 64 7.17 -6.79 5.24
CA CYS A 64 7.18 -7.89 4.26
C CYS A 64 8.64 -8.14 3.84
N LYS A 65 9.17 -9.30 4.17
CA LYS A 65 10.52 -9.71 3.79
C LYS A 65 10.47 -10.58 2.55
N LEU A 66 11.26 -10.20 1.55
CA LEU A 66 11.35 -10.92 0.28
C LEU A 66 12.77 -11.41 0.05
N GLY A 67 12.92 -12.66 -0.36
CA GLY A 67 14.21 -13.28 -0.61
C GLY A 67 14.97 -13.65 0.67
N GLU A 68 16.26 -13.84 0.55
CA GLU A 68 17.15 -14.12 1.67
C GLU A 68 17.68 -12.81 2.26
N CYS A 69 17.46 -12.60 3.55
CA CYS A 69 18.03 -11.46 4.27
C CYS A 69 19.47 -11.79 4.65
N ASN A 70 20.41 -11.15 3.98
CA ASN A 70 21.85 -11.20 4.27
C ASN A 70 22.26 -9.98 5.10
N ASP A 71 23.57 -9.68 5.16
CA ASP A 71 24.10 -8.53 5.89
C ASP A 71 23.70 -7.18 5.28
N GLU A 72 23.30 -7.17 3.99
CA GLU A 72 22.81 -5.99 3.27
C GLU A 72 21.40 -6.27 2.75
N VAL A 73 20.50 -5.29 2.93
CA VAL A 73 19.13 -5.34 2.44
C VAL A 73 18.73 -3.99 1.83
N ASP A 74 17.96 -4.04 0.76
CA ASP A 74 17.27 -2.86 0.23
C ASP A 74 15.93 -2.71 0.94
N VAL A 75 15.64 -1.50 1.43
CA VAL A 75 14.38 -1.23 2.15
C VAL A 75 13.55 -0.23 1.37
N PHE A 76 12.31 -0.61 1.06
CA PHE A 76 11.30 0.28 0.51
C PHE A 76 10.32 0.63 1.64
N MET A 77 10.07 1.90 1.83
CA MET A 77 9.20 2.39 2.91
C MET A 77 8.17 3.39 2.40
N ALA A 78 6.95 3.27 2.95
CA ALA A 78 5.90 4.25 2.81
C ALA A 78 5.17 4.36 4.15
N HIS A 79 4.68 5.55 4.52
CA HIS A 79 3.85 5.67 5.72
C HIS A 79 2.38 5.34 5.40
N SER A 80 1.71 4.67 6.32
CA SER A 80 0.34 4.19 6.14
C SER A 80 -0.73 5.10 6.75
N ASP A 81 -0.33 5.99 7.66
CA ASP A 81 -1.25 6.92 8.29
C ASP A 81 -1.63 8.10 7.39
N VAL A 82 -2.76 8.70 7.71
CA VAL A 82 -3.22 9.96 7.12
C VAL A 82 -3.52 10.95 8.24
N VAL A 83 -3.38 12.24 7.95
CA VAL A 83 -3.57 13.32 8.93
C VAL A 83 -5.04 13.56 9.32
N PHE A 84 -5.97 12.90 8.68
CA PHE A 84 -7.40 13.04 8.93
C PHE A 84 -7.84 12.15 10.11
N PRO A 85 -8.60 12.68 11.06
CA PRO A 85 -8.97 11.96 12.29
C PRO A 85 -10.14 10.99 12.11
N ASP A 86 -10.65 10.83 10.91
CA ASP A 86 -11.82 10.03 10.60
C ASP A 86 -11.57 8.55 10.90
N LEU A 87 -12.50 7.91 11.60
CA LEU A 87 -12.51 6.47 11.89
C LEU A 87 -13.46 5.70 10.95
N GLU A 88 -14.26 6.43 10.19
CA GLU A 88 -15.18 5.89 9.18
C GLU A 88 -14.51 5.89 7.80
N GLU A 89 -15.12 5.19 6.86
CA GLU A 89 -14.65 5.11 5.48
C GLU A 89 -14.46 6.51 4.88
N LEU A 90 -13.27 6.76 4.32
CA LEU A 90 -12.94 8.05 3.73
C LEU A 90 -13.67 8.25 2.39
N PRO A 91 -14.14 9.48 2.09
CA PRO A 91 -14.89 9.75 0.88
C PRO A 91 -14.01 9.65 -0.37
N LEU A 92 -14.35 8.73 -1.25
CA LEU A 92 -13.69 8.51 -2.53
C LEU A 92 -14.52 9.07 -3.68
N SER A 93 -13.90 9.82 -4.56
CA SER A 93 -14.47 10.28 -5.83
C SER A 93 -13.54 9.88 -6.98
N VAL A 94 -14.09 9.20 -7.97
CA VAL A 94 -13.36 8.76 -9.16
C VAL A 94 -14.04 9.32 -10.41
N THR A 95 -13.27 10.00 -11.25
CA THR A 95 -13.67 10.44 -12.58
C THR A 95 -12.70 9.90 -13.62
N GLU A 96 -12.93 10.15 -14.90
CA GLU A 96 -11.99 9.75 -15.96
C GLU A 96 -10.61 10.40 -15.81
N GLU A 97 -10.53 11.59 -15.20
CA GLU A 97 -9.31 12.38 -15.08
C GLU A 97 -8.70 12.39 -13.67
N ARG A 98 -9.48 12.06 -12.63
CA ARG A 98 -9.08 12.27 -11.23
C ARG A 98 -9.61 11.20 -10.31
N ILE A 99 -8.76 10.87 -9.31
CA ILE A 99 -9.14 10.14 -8.11
C ILE A 99 -8.89 11.07 -6.93
N CYS A 100 -9.92 11.32 -6.14
CA CYS A 100 -9.87 12.19 -4.96
C CYS A 100 -10.29 11.41 -3.73
N CYS A 101 -9.43 11.39 -2.71
CA CYS A 101 -9.72 10.85 -1.40
C CYS A 101 -8.78 11.54 -0.39
N PRO A 102 -9.21 11.83 0.85
CA PRO A 102 -8.32 12.38 1.86
C PRO A 102 -7.06 11.52 2.05
N GLY A 103 -5.86 12.12 1.93
CA GLY A 103 -4.60 11.44 2.10
C GLY A 103 -4.15 10.52 0.95
N ILE A 104 -4.84 10.52 -0.20
CA ILE A 104 -4.48 9.64 -1.31
C ILE A 104 -3.08 9.91 -1.88
N GLY A 105 -2.68 11.18 -1.96
CA GLY A 105 -1.35 11.59 -2.43
C GLY A 105 -0.31 11.65 -1.30
N ASP A 106 -0.74 11.54 -0.05
CA ASP A 106 0.12 11.62 1.13
C ASP A 106 -0.32 10.55 2.17
N ASN A 107 0.09 9.35 2.06
CA ASN A 107 1.06 8.77 1.10
C ASN A 107 0.50 7.46 0.49
N THR A 108 -0.82 7.32 0.43
CA THR A 108 -1.50 6.07 0.00
C THR A 108 -1.02 5.56 -1.35
N THR A 109 -0.66 6.45 -2.26
CA THR A 109 -0.12 6.09 -3.58
C THR A 109 1.25 5.40 -3.53
N SER A 110 1.95 5.47 -2.41
CA SER A 110 3.29 4.87 -2.25
C SER A 110 3.27 3.54 -1.51
N ILE A 111 2.12 3.18 -0.93
CA ILE A 111 1.91 1.90 -0.26
C ILE A 111 1.72 0.80 -1.31
#